data_1af17192ceddf38f98bd0d73fcc8bdc7
#
_entry.id   1af17192ceddf38f98bd0d73fcc8bdc7
#
_cell.length_a   1.000
_cell.length_b   1.000
_cell.length_c   1.000
_cell.angle_alpha   90.00
_cell.angle_beta   90.00
_cell.angle_gamma   90.00
#
_symmetry.space_group_name_H-M   'P 1'
#
loop_
_entity.id
_entity.type
_entity.pdbx_description
1 polymer ?
#
loop_
_entity_poly.entity_id
_entity_poly.type
_entity_poly.pdbx_seq_one_letter_code
_entity_poly.pdbx_strand_id
1 'polypeptide(L)'
;YGRSMFASGKITAFSNHTGLDASSAFFNENGELFITENPRFHISYDFESLYFIRDTPDFDKNMLRLEELTRDTQDIYFRNEASRYLQLPDALPQSVRDYAVRITEGLESPYQKALAIETWLSETCVYTLTPGNPPQEGDFVEHFLNTREGYCVYYASAMTVLARCVDIPARYVNGFVLNRSPFRSGNHYIATNATALRMGSRAANTRAAPNAPRAR
;
A
#
# COMPACT_ATOMS: atom_id res chain seq x y z
N TYR A 1 -4.93 -15.69 -18.40
CA TYR A 1 -5.07 -14.61 -17.41
C TYR A 1 -5.95 -15.12 -16.28
N GLY A 2 -5.41 -15.21 -15.04
CA GLY A 2 -6.14 -15.61 -13.84
C GLY A 2 -7.01 -14.48 -13.28
N ARG A 3 -8.00 -14.83 -12.46
CA ARG A 3 -8.76 -13.85 -11.67
C ARG A 3 -8.08 -13.68 -10.32
N SER A 4 -7.88 -12.42 -9.90
CA SER A 4 -7.41 -12.10 -8.56
C SER A 4 -8.42 -12.53 -7.51
N MET A 5 -7.94 -13.15 -6.45
CA MET A 5 -8.71 -13.51 -5.27
C MET A 5 -8.41 -12.54 -4.13
N PHE A 6 -9.40 -12.32 -3.28
CA PHE A 6 -9.21 -11.50 -2.08
C PHE A 6 -8.41 -12.27 -1.04
N ALA A 7 -7.26 -11.72 -0.70
CA ALA A 7 -6.42 -12.24 0.35
C ALA A 7 -5.69 -11.09 1.03
N SER A 8 -5.31 -11.23 2.29
CA SER A 8 -4.58 -10.21 3.00
C SER A 8 -3.27 -10.77 3.57
N GLY A 9 -2.23 -9.94 3.58
CA GLY A 9 -0.95 -10.32 4.13
C GLY A 9 -0.23 -11.40 3.33
N LYS A 10 0.72 -12.04 3.98
CA LYS A 10 1.41 -13.22 3.45
C LYS A 10 0.57 -14.44 3.79
N ILE A 11 -0.04 -15.06 2.80
CA ILE A 11 -0.84 -16.28 3.00
C ILE A 11 0.07 -17.42 3.44
N THR A 12 -0.33 -18.13 4.48
CA THR A 12 0.38 -19.28 5.04
C THR A 12 -0.38 -20.59 4.83
N ALA A 13 -1.72 -20.53 4.72
CA ALA A 13 -2.55 -21.68 4.41
C ALA A 13 -3.78 -21.26 3.61
N PHE A 14 -4.27 -22.19 2.81
CA PHE A 14 -5.48 -22.08 2.00
C PHE A 14 -6.31 -23.36 2.18
N SER A 15 -7.57 -23.20 2.57
CA SER A 15 -8.42 -24.34 2.95
C SER A 15 -9.91 -24.08 2.71
N ASN A 16 -10.74 -25.09 2.95
CA ASN A 16 -12.21 -25.03 2.94
C ASN A 16 -12.79 -24.38 1.67
N HIS A 17 -12.24 -24.70 0.50
CA HIS A 17 -12.70 -24.13 -0.75
C HIS A 17 -13.92 -24.91 -1.31
N THR A 18 -14.90 -24.17 -1.81
CA THR A 18 -16.07 -24.70 -2.55
C THR A 18 -16.22 -23.94 -3.87
N GLY A 19 -16.60 -24.65 -4.92
CA GLY A 19 -16.75 -24.06 -6.24
C GLY A 19 -15.44 -23.69 -6.92
N LEU A 20 -14.31 -24.17 -6.38
CA LEU A 20 -12.95 -23.92 -6.84
C LEU A 20 -12.13 -25.21 -6.74
N ASP A 21 -11.37 -25.51 -7.76
CA ASP A 21 -10.30 -26.50 -7.67
C ASP A 21 -9.05 -25.84 -7.09
N ALA A 22 -8.55 -26.36 -5.96
CA ALA A 22 -7.36 -25.83 -5.32
C ALA A 22 -6.11 -25.90 -6.23
N SER A 23 -6.06 -26.85 -7.18
CA SER A 23 -4.99 -26.95 -8.15
C SER A 23 -4.99 -25.82 -9.19
N SER A 24 -6.09 -25.09 -9.31
CA SER A 24 -6.21 -23.91 -10.15
C SER A 24 -5.76 -22.62 -9.47
N ALA A 25 -5.51 -22.64 -8.15
CA ALA A 25 -5.06 -21.49 -7.38
C ALA A 25 -3.53 -21.40 -7.38
N PHE A 26 -3.00 -20.21 -7.64
CA PHE A 26 -1.55 -19.98 -7.64
C PHE A 26 -1.22 -18.58 -7.12
N PHE A 27 0.01 -18.44 -6.64
CA PHE A 27 0.61 -17.16 -6.29
C PHE A 27 1.52 -16.68 -7.41
N ASN A 28 1.40 -15.39 -7.74
CA ASN A 28 2.42 -14.77 -8.58
C ASN A 28 3.66 -14.40 -7.74
N GLU A 29 4.68 -13.91 -8.40
CA GLU A 29 5.93 -13.44 -7.77
C GLU A 29 5.71 -12.32 -6.73
N ASN A 30 4.59 -11.62 -6.80
CA ASN A 30 4.18 -10.56 -5.86
C ASN A 30 3.42 -11.09 -4.65
N GLY A 31 3.18 -12.40 -4.55
CA GLY A 31 2.37 -13.02 -3.49
C GLY A 31 0.88 -12.74 -3.60
N GLU A 32 0.40 -12.33 -4.79
CA GLU A 32 -1.03 -12.16 -5.07
C GLU A 32 -1.63 -13.52 -5.44
N LEU A 33 -2.81 -13.81 -4.91
CA LEU A 33 -3.52 -15.07 -5.17
C LEU A 33 -4.41 -14.94 -6.40
N PHE A 34 -4.26 -15.86 -7.33
CA PHE A 34 -5.04 -15.96 -8.57
C PHE A 34 -5.63 -17.35 -8.74
N ILE A 35 -6.70 -17.41 -9.54
CA ILE A 35 -7.25 -18.67 -10.06
C ILE A 35 -7.20 -18.65 -11.59
N THR A 36 -6.87 -19.79 -12.19
CA THR A 36 -6.85 -19.96 -13.66
C THR A 36 -8.24 -20.24 -14.22
N GLU A 37 -9.11 -20.85 -13.42
CA GLU A 37 -10.46 -21.20 -13.84
C GLU A 37 -11.42 -20.03 -13.70
N ASN A 38 -12.46 -20.05 -14.54
CA ASN A 38 -13.58 -19.11 -14.44
C ASN A 38 -14.71 -19.79 -13.65
N PRO A 39 -14.82 -19.54 -12.33
CA PRO A 39 -15.85 -20.19 -11.53
C PRO A 39 -17.23 -19.81 -12.07
N ARG A 40 -18.07 -20.82 -12.35
CA ARG A 40 -19.44 -20.62 -12.87
C ARG A 40 -20.42 -20.20 -11.77
N PHE A 41 -20.03 -20.34 -10.51
CA PHE A 41 -20.85 -20.11 -9.31
C PHE A 41 -20.09 -19.32 -8.26
N HIS A 42 -20.76 -19.04 -7.14
CA HIS A 42 -20.14 -18.47 -5.96
C HIS A 42 -19.00 -19.37 -5.47
N ILE A 43 -17.84 -18.77 -5.24
CA ILE A 43 -16.71 -19.44 -4.61
C ILE A 43 -16.64 -19.02 -3.13
N SER A 44 -16.28 -19.98 -2.30
CA SER A 44 -15.98 -19.76 -0.88
C SER A 44 -14.62 -20.39 -0.57
N TYR A 45 -13.82 -19.72 0.21
CA TYR A 45 -12.52 -20.22 0.64
C TYR A 45 -12.11 -19.55 1.94
N ASP A 46 -11.32 -20.28 2.73
CA ASP A 46 -10.65 -19.78 3.90
C ASP A 46 -9.14 -19.66 3.64
N PHE A 47 -8.52 -18.68 4.21
CA PHE A 47 -7.06 -18.56 4.19
C PHE A 47 -6.52 -18.10 5.54
N GLU A 48 -5.33 -18.54 5.88
CA GLU A 48 -4.54 -18.02 6.98
C GLU A 48 -3.45 -17.10 6.42
N SER A 49 -3.19 -16.01 7.10
CA SER A 49 -2.17 -15.07 6.66
C SER A 49 -1.42 -14.44 7.81
N LEU A 50 -0.14 -14.14 7.58
CA LEU A 50 0.63 -13.29 8.48
C LEU A 50 0.24 -11.84 8.27
N TYR A 51 -0.10 -11.17 9.33
CA TYR A 51 -0.53 -9.79 9.34
C TYR A 51 0.26 -8.97 10.37
N PHE A 52 0.79 -7.83 9.94
CA PHE A 52 1.45 -6.90 10.85
C PHE A 52 0.41 -6.07 11.60
N ILE A 53 0.39 -6.19 12.93
CA ILE A 53 -0.44 -5.34 13.79
C ILE A 53 0.38 -4.10 14.14
N ARG A 54 0.08 -2.98 13.49
CA ARG A 54 0.82 -1.73 13.67
C ARG A 54 0.45 -0.99 14.95
N ASP A 55 -0.78 -1.15 15.43
CA ASP A 55 -1.30 -0.45 16.60
C ASP A 55 -0.85 -1.08 17.94
N THR A 56 0.36 -1.64 17.97
CA THR A 56 0.97 -2.15 19.19
C THR A 56 1.98 -1.13 19.74
N PRO A 57 2.08 -0.95 21.07
CA PRO A 57 3.00 0.03 21.68
C PRO A 57 4.46 -0.14 21.29
N ASP A 58 4.88 -1.38 20.99
CA ASP A 58 6.27 -1.71 20.65
C ASP A 58 6.52 -1.84 19.15
N PHE A 59 5.57 -1.50 18.28
CA PHE A 59 5.73 -1.72 16.85
C PHE A 59 6.96 -1.01 16.30
N ASP A 60 7.10 0.28 16.56
CA ASP A 60 8.22 1.09 16.07
C ASP A 60 9.58 0.58 16.58
N LYS A 61 9.63 0.20 17.86
CA LYS A 61 10.82 -0.40 18.47
C LYS A 61 11.19 -1.73 17.81
N ASN A 62 10.19 -2.56 17.52
CA ASN A 62 10.39 -3.84 16.86
C ASN A 62 10.85 -3.67 15.40
N MET A 63 10.36 -2.65 14.70
CA MET A 63 10.80 -2.33 13.34
C MET A 63 12.25 -1.89 13.31
N LEU A 64 12.67 -1.01 14.20
CA LEU A 64 14.08 -0.57 14.32
C LEU A 64 15.00 -1.74 14.68
N ARG A 65 14.56 -2.63 15.59
CA ARG A 65 15.32 -3.83 15.93
C ARG A 65 15.45 -4.79 14.74
N LEU A 66 14.38 -4.93 13.93
CA LEU A 66 14.41 -5.75 12.73
C LEU A 66 15.41 -5.18 11.71
N GLU A 67 15.45 -3.88 11.51
CA GLU A 67 16.44 -3.24 10.64
C GLU A 67 17.86 -3.54 11.11
N GLU A 68 18.12 -3.41 12.40
CA GLU A 68 19.42 -3.72 12.98
C GLU A 68 19.83 -5.17 12.72
N LEU A 69 18.92 -6.12 12.96
CA LEU A 69 19.15 -7.54 12.72
C LEU A 69 19.36 -7.90 11.24
N THR A 70 18.79 -7.13 10.33
CA THR A 70 18.85 -7.41 8.88
C THR A 70 19.90 -6.56 8.14
N ARG A 71 20.52 -5.61 8.80
CA ARG A 71 21.50 -4.66 8.19
C ARG A 71 22.62 -5.37 7.43
N ASP A 72 23.16 -6.45 8.00
CA ASP A 72 24.28 -7.19 7.45
C ASP A 72 23.88 -8.41 6.62
N THR A 73 22.57 -8.56 6.36
CA THR A 73 22.07 -9.68 5.57
C THR A 73 22.58 -9.57 4.12
N GLN A 74 23.46 -10.49 3.75
CA GLN A 74 24.09 -10.58 2.44
C GLN A 74 23.21 -11.36 1.43
N ASP A 75 21.92 -11.41 1.61
CA ASP A 75 21.04 -12.15 0.73
C ASP A 75 20.96 -11.47 -0.65
N ILE A 76 21.65 -12.10 -1.61
CA ILE A 76 21.72 -11.66 -3.02
C ILE A 76 20.32 -11.65 -3.64
N TYR A 77 19.48 -12.60 -3.27
CA TYR A 77 18.10 -12.66 -3.77
C TYR A 77 17.32 -11.42 -3.32
N PHE A 78 17.40 -11.07 -2.04
CA PHE A 78 16.72 -9.88 -1.51
C PHE A 78 17.23 -8.59 -2.19
N ARG A 79 18.53 -8.47 -2.43
CA ARG A 79 19.12 -7.29 -3.11
C ARG A 79 18.65 -7.18 -4.56
N ASN A 80 18.60 -8.29 -5.29
CA ASN A 80 18.16 -8.30 -6.68
C ASN A 80 16.67 -7.96 -6.79
N GLU A 81 15.85 -8.51 -5.92
CA GLU A 81 14.42 -8.16 -5.87
C GLU A 81 14.20 -6.71 -5.41
N ALA A 82 14.92 -6.23 -4.42
CA ALA A 82 14.84 -4.86 -3.94
C ALA A 82 15.19 -3.85 -5.04
N SER A 83 16.17 -4.15 -5.90
CA SER A 83 16.60 -3.24 -6.99
C SER A 83 15.47 -2.94 -7.98
N ARG A 84 14.55 -3.88 -8.22
CA ARG A 84 13.37 -3.67 -9.07
C ARG A 84 12.45 -2.59 -8.54
N TYR A 85 12.42 -2.41 -7.23
CA TYR A 85 11.54 -1.46 -6.53
C TYR A 85 12.22 -0.14 -6.19
N LEU A 86 13.45 0.07 -6.69
CA LEU A 86 14.19 1.34 -6.60
C LEU A 86 14.13 2.16 -7.89
N GLN A 87 13.60 1.58 -8.98
CA GLN A 87 13.58 2.26 -10.27
C GLN A 87 12.73 3.53 -10.24
N LEU A 88 13.27 4.59 -10.81
CA LEU A 88 12.63 5.88 -10.99
C LEU A 88 12.67 6.26 -12.47
N PRO A 89 11.67 7.02 -12.99
CA PRO A 89 11.74 7.56 -14.34
C PRO A 89 12.95 8.48 -14.53
N ASP A 90 13.62 8.40 -15.68
CA ASP A 90 14.74 9.29 -16.01
C ASP A 90 14.31 10.77 -16.02
N ALA A 91 13.08 11.02 -16.43
CA ALA A 91 12.49 12.36 -16.50
C ALA A 91 11.89 12.84 -15.15
N LEU A 92 12.13 12.13 -14.04
CA LEU A 92 11.62 12.57 -12.75
C LEU A 92 12.21 13.93 -12.36
N PRO A 93 11.37 14.96 -12.08
CA PRO A 93 11.83 16.30 -11.73
C PRO A 93 12.74 16.30 -10.50
N GLN A 94 13.76 17.15 -10.53
CA GLN A 94 14.68 17.31 -9.39
C GLN A 94 13.95 17.80 -8.14
N SER A 95 12.93 18.63 -8.29
CA SER A 95 12.06 19.10 -7.22
C SER A 95 11.46 17.96 -6.38
N VAL A 96 11.05 16.85 -7.01
CA VAL A 96 10.52 15.67 -6.30
C VAL A 96 11.61 15.00 -5.46
N ARG A 97 12.83 14.90 -6.00
CA ARG A 97 13.98 14.36 -5.25
C ARG A 97 14.33 15.26 -4.06
N ASP A 98 14.30 16.57 -4.26
CA ASP A 98 14.57 17.55 -3.20
C ASP A 98 13.52 17.49 -2.08
N TYR A 99 12.26 17.23 -2.40
CA TYR A 99 11.21 16.96 -1.40
C TYR A 99 11.58 15.74 -0.55
N ALA A 100 11.95 14.62 -1.17
CA ALA A 100 12.30 13.40 -0.47
C ALA A 100 13.48 13.60 0.48
N VAL A 101 14.57 14.22 0.00
CA VAL A 101 15.75 14.50 0.79
C VAL A 101 15.42 15.41 1.98
N ARG A 102 14.69 16.50 1.74
CA ARG A 102 14.32 17.46 2.79
C ARG A 102 13.43 16.83 3.87
N ILE A 103 12.46 15.98 3.49
CA ILE A 103 11.57 15.32 4.44
C ILE A 103 12.32 14.33 5.32
N THR A 104 13.38 13.72 4.80
CA THR A 104 14.14 12.66 5.48
C THR A 104 15.50 13.14 6.01
N GLU A 105 15.72 14.46 6.05
CA GLU A 105 16.98 15.05 6.49
C GLU A 105 17.35 14.61 7.92
N GLY A 106 18.61 14.18 8.10
CA GLY A 106 19.12 13.71 9.37
C GLY A 106 18.66 12.32 9.82
N LEU A 107 17.84 11.62 9.00
CA LEU A 107 17.40 10.26 9.28
C LEU A 107 18.26 9.24 8.51
N GLU A 108 18.74 8.22 9.22
CA GLU A 108 19.51 7.12 8.60
C GLU A 108 18.67 5.87 8.38
N SER A 109 17.79 5.54 9.34
CA SER A 109 16.95 4.35 9.30
C SER A 109 15.94 4.40 8.15
N PRO A 110 15.88 3.40 7.25
CA PRO A 110 14.86 3.27 6.23
C PRO A 110 13.42 3.34 6.79
N TYR A 111 13.19 2.74 7.96
CA TYR A 111 11.91 2.80 8.63
C TYR A 111 11.55 4.22 9.06
N GLN A 112 12.50 4.95 9.68
CA GLN A 112 12.27 6.34 10.10
C GLN A 112 12.05 7.27 8.91
N LYS A 113 12.80 7.11 7.82
CA LYS A 113 12.58 7.85 6.57
C LYS A 113 11.18 7.60 6.01
N ALA A 114 10.75 6.34 5.93
CA ALA A 114 9.42 6.00 5.45
C ALA A 114 8.32 6.58 6.34
N LEU A 115 8.49 6.53 7.65
CA LEU A 115 7.56 7.13 8.61
C LEU A 115 7.49 8.66 8.48
N ALA A 116 8.64 9.31 8.26
CA ALA A 116 8.70 10.76 8.03
C ALA A 116 7.95 11.16 6.75
N ILE A 117 8.12 10.43 5.66
CA ILE A 117 7.39 10.68 4.40
C ILE A 117 5.88 10.49 4.62
N GLU A 118 5.46 9.41 5.26
CA GLU A 118 4.05 9.16 5.58
C GLU A 118 3.45 10.28 6.43
N THR A 119 4.15 10.67 7.48
CA THR A 119 3.72 11.75 8.38
C THR A 119 3.60 13.06 7.62
N TRP A 120 4.61 13.41 6.82
CA TRP A 120 4.58 14.63 6.02
C TRP A 120 3.40 14.65 5.05
N LEU A 121 3.17 13.58 4.31
CA LEU A 121 2.03 13.47 3.39
C LEU A 121 0.68 13.58 4.12
N SER A 122 0.55 12.96 5.28
CA SER A 122 -0.70 12.96 6.05
C SER A 122 -1.01 14.30 6.73
N GLU A 123 0.02 15.08 7.10
CA GLU A 123 -0.13 16.35 7.80
C GLU A 123 -0.21 17.55 6.86
N THR A 124 0.46 17.48 5.69
CA THR A 124 0.57 18.61 4.77
C THR A 124 -0.35 18.52 3.56
N CYS A 125 -0.87 17.33 3.24
CA CYS A 125 -1.75 17.15 2.09
C CYS A 125 -3.21 16.93 2.53
N VAL A 126 -4.14 17.41 1.72
CA VAL A 126 -5.58 17.29 1.96
C VAL A 126 -6.15 16.14 1.12
N TYR A 127 -6.83 15.21 1.80
CA TYR A 127 -7.52 14.14 1.10
C TYR A 127 -8.84 14.63 0.51
N THR A 128 -8.97 14.60 -0.81
CA THR A 128 -10.20 14.97 -1.54
C THR A 128 -10.42 14.01 -2.72
N LEU A 129 -11.66 13.67 -2.97
CA LEU A 129 -12.05 12.86 -4.15
C LEU A 129 -12.21 13.70 -5.41
N THR A 130 -12.15 15.01 -5.29
CA THR A 130 -12.29 15.99 -6.38
C THR A 130 -11.10 16.95 -6.42
N PRO A 131 -9.84 16.43 -6.52
CA PRO A 131 -8.70 17.29 -6.74
C PRO A 131 -8.84 17.97 -8.10
N GLY A 132 -8.18 19.10 -8.30
CA GLY A 132 -8.05 19.71 -9.61
C GLY A 132 -7.48 18.71 -10.64
N ASN A 133 -7.79 18.92 -11.91
CA ASN A 133 -7.23 18.06 -12.97
C ASN A 133 -5.70 18.19 -13.00
N PRO A 134 -4.97 17.06 -13.03
CA PRO A 134 -3.54 17.13 -13.24
C PRO A 134 -3.25 17.75 -14.62
N PRO A 135 -2.13 18.45 -14.77
CA PRO A 135 -1.75 19.04 -16.06
C PRO A 135 -1.56 17.91 -17.10
N GLN A 136 -1.85 18.23 -18.36
CA GLN A 136 -1.64 17.26 -19.45
C GLN A 136 -0.16 16.98 -19.70
N GLU A 137 0.70 17.92 -19.36
CA GLU A 137 2.16 17.81 -19.40
C GLU A 137 2.74 18.03 -18.00
N GLY A 138 3.80 17.29 -17.68
CA GLY A 138 4.47 17.36 -16.38
C GLY A 138 4.40 16.07 -15.58
N ASP A 139 5.05 16.06 -14.43
CA ASP A 139 5.08 14.91 -13.55
C ASP A 139 3.89 14.91 -12.58
N PHE A 140 3.23 13.76 -12.48
CA PHE A 140 2.05 13.59 -11.64
C PHE A 140 2.36 13.76 -10.14
N VAL A 141 3.52 13.28 -9.70
CA VAL A 141 3.92 13.35 -8.29
C VAL A 141 4.31 14.79 -7.95
N GLU A 142 5.05 15.47 -8.83
CA GLU A 142 5.38 16.89 -8.67
C GLU A 142 4.11 17.75 -8.55
N HIS A 143 3.13 17.51 -9.42
CA HIS A 143 1.85 18.20 -9.36
C HIS A 143 1.17 18.02 -7.99
N PHE A 144 1.10 16.77 -7.49
CA PHE A 144 0.51 16.50 -6.19
C PHE A 144 1.27 17.16 -5.03
N LEU A 145 2.61 17.11 -5.05
CA LEU A 145 3.42 17.74 -4.00
C LEU A 145 3.27 19.26 -3.96
N ASN A 146 2.96 19.88 -5.10
CA ASN A 146 2.71 21.32 -5.20
C ASN A 146 1.30 21.71 -4.82
N THR A 147 0.27 20.99 -5.29
CA THR A 147 -1.14 21.27 -5.01
C THR A 147 -1.59 20.77 -3.64
N ARG A 148 -0.96 19.71 -3.13
CA ARG A 148 -1.27 19.05 -1.84
C ARG A 148 -2.71 18.58 -1.72
N GLU A 149 -3.38 18.33 -2.84
CA GLU A 149 -4.75 17.84 -2.88
C GLU A 149 -4.84 16.56 -3.73
N GLY A 150 -5.43 15.51 -3.17
CA GLY A 150 -5.56 14.25 -3.89
C GLY A 150 -6.26 13.16 -3.08
N TYR A 151 -6.43 12.02 -3.73
CA TYR A 151 -6.99 10.80 -3.13
C TYR A 151 -5.94 9.69 -3.10
N CYS A 152 -6.33 8.50 -2.70
CA CYS A 152 -5.43 7.37 -2.43
C CYS A 152 -4.35 7.13 -3.51
N VAL A 153 -4.68 7.31 -4.81
CA VAL A 153 -3.71 7.15 -5.91
C VAL A 153 -2.57 8.18 -5.81
N TYR A 154 -2.90 9.44 -5.53
CA TYR A 154 -1.91 10.51 -5.38
C TYR A 154 -0.96 10.24 -4.23
N TYR A 155 -1.50 9.90 -3.06
CA TYR A 155 -0.72 9.58 -1.86
C TYR A 155 0.17 8.35 -2.07
N ALA A 156 -0.38 7.27 -2.63
CA ALA A 156 0.39 6.04 -2.85
C ALA A 156 1.50 6.22 -3.90
N SER A 157 1.23 7.00 -4.97
CA SER A 157 2.24 7.32 -5.97
C SER A 157 3.35 8.18 -5.37
N ALA A 158 2.99 9.26 -4.67
CA ALA A 158 3.98 10.13 -4.03
C ALA A 158 4.82 9.37 -3.00
N MET A 159 4.19 8.60 -2.11
CA MET A 159 4.90 7.78 -1.12
C MET A 159 5.88 6.82 -1.77
N THR A 160 5.46 6.14 -2.87
CA THR A 160 6.31 5.19 -3.60
C THR A 160 7.52 5.89 -4.21
N VAL A 161 7.30 7.02 -4.89
CA VAL A 161 8.38 7.76 -5.56
C VAL A 161 9.32 8.40 -4.56
N LEU A 162 8.81 9.06 -3.52
CA LEU A 162 9.63 9.70 -2.48
C LEU A 162 10.48 8.66 -1.73
N ALA A 163 9.91 7.48 -1.39
CA ALA A 163 10.66 6.39 -0.77
C ALA A 163 11.83 5.93 -1.66
N ARG A 164 11.58 5.73 -2.96
CA ARG A 164 12.63 5.35 -3.93
C ARG A 164 13.70 6.41 -4.09
N CYS A 165 13.35 7.70 -3.99
CA CYS A 165 14.32 8.80 -4.05
C CYS A 165 15.33 8.80 -2.89
N VAL A 166 15.02 8.10 -1.79
CA VAL A 166 15.89 7.97 -0.61
C VAL A 166 16.33 6.52 -0.36
N ASP A 167 16.41 5.75 -1.45
CA ASP A 167 16.92 4.38 -1.49
C ASP A 167 16.08 3.35 -0.69
N ILE A 168 14.79 3.60 -0.53
CA ILE A 168 13.87 2.64 0.08
C ILE A 168 13.11 1.93 -1.03
N PRO A 169 13.27 0.60 -1.18
CA PRO A 169 12.50 -0.19 -2.15
C PRO A 169 11.00 -0.08 -1.85
N ALA A 170 10.23 0.43 -2.80
CA ALA A 170 8.81 0.65 -2.62
C ALA A 170 8.00 0.19 -3.82
N ARG A 171 6.85 -0.44 -3.56
CA ARG A 171 5.91 -0.92 -4.57
C ARG A 171 4.55 -0.29 -4.39
N TYR A 172 4.01 0.24 -5.48
CA TYR A 172 2.62 0.66 -5.54
C TYR A 172 1.70 -0.57 -5.58
N VAL A 173 0.68 -0.60 -4.73
CA VAL A 173 -0.27 -1.72 -4.64
C VAL A 173 -1.69 -1.17 -4.65
N ASN A 174 -2.53 -1.75 -5.49
CA ASN A 174 -3.98 -1.57 -5.46
C ASN A 174 -4.64 -2.71 -4.68
N GLY A 175 -5.69 -2.41 -3.95
CA GLY A 175 -6.39 -3.42 -3.18
C GLY A 175 -7.77 -2.97 -2.72
N PHE A 176 -8.27 -3.68 -1.72
CA PHE A 176 -9.55 -3.40 -1.10
C PHE A 176 -9.36 -3.25 0.41
N VAL A 177 -10.13 -2.35 1.01
CA VAL A 177 -10.26 -2.26 2.46
C VAL A 177 -11.52 -3.03 2.87
N LEU A 178 -11.38 -3.89 3.85
CA LEU A 178 -12.50 -4.60 4.46
C LEU A 178 -13.00 -3.80 5.65
N ASN A 179 -14.16 -3.19 5.50
CA ASN A 179 -14.84 -2.49 6.57
C ASN A 179 -15.91 -3.38 7.19
N ARG A 180 -16.04 -3.33 8.53
CA ARG A 180 -17.12 -4.04 9.20
C ARG A 180 -18.49 -3.53 8.69
N SER A 181 -19.35 -4.45 8.26
CA SER A 181 -20.67 -4.07 7.77
C SER A 181 -21.53 -3.50 8.90
N PRO A 182 -22.03 -2.25 8.78
CA PRO A 182 -22.92 -1.69 9.78
C PRO A 182 -24.35 -2.29 9.75
N PHE A 183 -24.66 -3.05 8.69
CA PHE A 183 -26.01 -3.54 8.43
C PHE A 183 -26.21 -5.02 8.78
N ARG A 184 -25.16 -5.72 9.20
CA ARG A 184 -25.22 -7.14 9.56
C ARG A 184 -24.56 -7.40 10.91
N SER A 185 -25.22 -8.23 11.71
CA SER A 185 -24.65 -8.75 12.96
C SER A 185 -23.60 -9.80 12.65
N GLY A 186 -22.53 -9.86 13.45
CA GLY A 186 -21.43 -10.81 13.27
C GLY A 186 -20.22 -10.25 12.51
N ASN A 187 -19.39 -11.15 11.97
CA ASN A 187 -18.12 -10.80 11.28
C ASN A 187 -18.33 -10.58 9.76
N HIS A 188 -19.29 -9.76 9.40
CA HIS A 188 -19.49 -9.39 8.00
C HIS A 188 -18.74 -8.12 7.66
N TYR A 189 -18.03 -8.14 6.53
CA TYR A 189 -17.24 -7.03 6.02
C TYR A 189 -17.68 -6.64 4.62
N ILE A 190 -17.57 -5.36 4.33
CA ILE A 190 -17.79 -4.81 2.97
C ILE A 190 -16.42 -4.45 2.42
N ALA A 191 -16.07 -5.03 1.26
CA ALA A 191 -14.87 -4.67 0.54
C ALA A 191 -15.13 -3.38 -0.25
N THR A 192 -14.31 -2.36 -0.02
CA THR A 192 -14.31 -1.11 -0.78
C THR A 192 -12.98 -0.96 -1.50
N ASN A 193 -13.00 -0.39 -2.72
CA ASN A 193 -11.77 -0.08 -3.42
C ASN A 193 -10.90 0.85 -2.56
N ALA A 194 -9.66 0.46 -2.36
CA ALA A 194 -8.65 1.32 -1.79
C ALA A 194 -7.34 1.12 -2.53
N THR A 195 -6.75 2.20 -2.92
CA THR A 195 -5.35 2.20 -3.33
C THR A 195 -4.57 2.61 -2.10
N ALA A 196 -3.81 1.69 -1.56
CA ALA A 196 -3.01 1.98 -0.38
C ALA A 196 -1.59 1.50 -0.61
N LEU A 197 -0.63 2.35 -0.31
CA LEU A 197 0.69 1.87 0.02
C LEU A 197 0.57 1.15 1.37
N ARG A 198 0.96 -0.10 1.45
CA ARG A 198 0.92 -0.87 2.70
C ARG A 198 2.14 -0.58 3.57
N MET A 199 2.39 0.70 3.78
CA MET A 199 3.20 1.21 4.86
C MET A 199 2.29 2.14 5.69
N GLY A 200 1.52 1.53 6.59
CA GLY A 200 0.79 2.19 7.65
C GLY A 200 -0.39 3.06 7.26
N SER A 201 -1.54 2.48 7.37
CA SER A 201 -2.87 3.06 7.15
C SER A 201 -3.33 4.11 8.17
N ARG A 202 -2.49 4.99 8.67
CA ARG A 202 -3.00 6.13 9.46
C ARG A 202 -3.68 7.18 8.60
N ALA A 203 -3.26 7.36 7.34
CA ALA A 203 -3.84 8.36 6.44
C ALA A 203 -5.26 8.01 5.94
N ALA A 204 -5.64 6.74 5.91
CA ALA A 204 -6.97 6.33 5.45
C ALA A 204 -8.08 6.43 6.52
N ASN A 205 -7.74 6.65 7.79
CA ASN A 205 -8.70 6.67 8.89
C ASN A 205 -8.98 8.06 9.47
N THR A 206 -8.39 9.12 8.94
CA THR A 206 -8.71 10.48 9.37
C THR A 206 -9.87 11.03 8.56
N ARG A 207 -11.08 10.89 9.14
CA ARG A 207 -12.31 11.62 8.83
C ARG A 207 -12.92 11.32 7.44
N ALA A 208 -13.71 10.25 7.37
CA ALA A 208 -14.95 10.38 6.62
C ALA A 208 -15.72 11.58 7.20
N ALA A 209 -15.83 12.65 6.42
CA ALA A 209 -16.64 13.80 6.80
C ALA A 209 -18.07 13.31 7.09
N PRO A 210 -18.71 13.70 8.20
CA PRO A 210 -20.12 13.47 8.38
C PRO A 210 -20.85 14.43 7.42
N ASN A 211 -21.63 13.88 6.49
CA ASN A 211 -22.54 14.54 5.54
C ASN A 211 -22.12 14.44 4.06
N ALA A 212 -22.31 13.23 3.50
CA ALA A 212 -22.72 13.14 2.11
C ALA A 212 -24.26 13.05 2.06
N PRO A 213 -24.96 13.88 1.24
CA PRO A 213 -26.40 13.81 1.13
C PRO A 213 -26.82 12.47 0.53
N ARG A 214 -27.81 11.82 1.15
CA ARG A 214 -28.44 10.60 0.63
C ARG A 214 -29.11 10.96 -0.70
N ALA A 215 -28.62 10.37 -1.79
CA ALA A 215 -29.38 10.31 -3.03
C ALA A 215 -30.63 9.46 -2.80
N ARG A 216 -31.78 9.99 -3.22
CA ARG A 216 -33.09 9.34 -3.20
C ARG A 216 -33.16 8.24 -4.26
#